data_283bb299f0478c155894a585751e7c1f
#
_entry.id   283bb299f0478c155894a585751e7c1f
#
_cell.length_a   1.000
_cell.length_b   1.000
_cell.length_c   1.000
_cell.angle_alpha   90.00
_cell.angle_beta   90.00
_cell.angle_gamma   90.00
#
_symmetry.space_group_name_H-M   'P 1'
#
loop_
_entity.id
_entity.type
_entity.pdbx_description
1 polymer ?
#
loop_
_entity_poly.entity_id
_entity_poly.type
_entity_poly.pdbx_seq_one_letter_code
_entity_poly.pdbx_strand_id
1 'polypeptide(L)'
;MTEKENSPWVEKYRPTSFKDIVLDPTNKEIMETILKKNYFPNLLLYGPPGTGKTTTIINLVNSFQEKHGQKNQGLMIHLNASDERGIDIIRNQINQFVNSQTLFKKGTKFVVLDEVDYMTKNAQQALKYLLRGIDGNVRFCLICNYITRIDESLQNEFMRLRFNQLPEKDIIN
;
A
#
# COMPACT_ATOMS: atom_id res chain seq x y z
N MET A 1 -20.62 3.89 23.36
CA MET A 1 -19.48 4.64 22.80
C MET A 1 -18.92 3.87 21.62
N THR A 2 -18.90 4.51 20.49
CA THR A 2 -18.32 3.90 19.30
C THR A 2 -16.80 4.00 19.38
N GLU A 3 -16.10 3.00 18.85
CA GLU A 3 -14.63 2.98 18.81
C GLU A 3 -14.02 4.26 18.20
N LYS A 4 -14.81 5.01 17.46
CA LYS A 4 -14.38 6.26 16.83
C LYS A 4 -14.07 7.39 17.81
N GLU A 5 -14.64 7.36 18.99
CA GLU A 5 -14.42 8.41 19.98
C GLU A 5 -13.06 8.31 20.68
N ASN A 6 -12.46 7.12 20.66
CA ASN A 6 -11.17 6.87 21.27
C ASN A 6 -10.01 6.87 20.27
N SER A 7 -10.28 7.11 18.97
CA SER A 7 -9.25 7.14 17.96
C SER A 7 -8.41 8.42 18.05
N PRO A 8 -7.10 8.35 17.75
CA PRO A 8 -6.29 9.55 17.63
C PRO A 8 -6.90 10.54 16.65
N TRP A 9 -6.71 11.83 16.90
CA TRP A 9 -7.32 12.89 16.10
C TRP A 9 -7.06 12.72 14.59
N VAL A 10 -5.86 12.31 14.21
CA VAL A 10 -5.48 12.13 12.80
C VAL A 10 -6.28 11.01 12.14
N GLU A 11 -6.53 9.93 12.86
CA GLU A 11 -7.31 8.79 12.34
C GLU A 11 -8.80 9.10 12.26
N LYS A 12 -9.31 9.94 13.16
CA LYS A 12 -10.73 10.31 13.19
C LYS A 12 -11.19 10.96 11.89
N TYR A 13 -10.33 11.73 11.22
CA TYR A 13 -10.66 12.43 9.98
C TYR A 13 -10.18 11.72 8.71
N ARG A 14 -9.56 10.55 8.87
CA ARG A 14 -9.13 9.76 7.71
C ARG A 14 -10.33 9.09 7.06
N PRO A 15 -10.47 9.20 5.71
CA PRO A 15 -11.56 8.52 5.02
C PRO A 15 -11.57 7.02 5.31
N THR A 16 -12.76 6.47 5.53
CA THR A 16 -12.93 5.05 5.89
C THR A 16 -13.32 4.17 4.71
N SER A 17 -13.62 4.77 3.57
CA SER A 17 -14.06 4.08 2.36
C SER A 17 -13.36 4.66 1.15
N PHE A 18 -13.06 3.79 0.18
CA PHE A 18 -12.49 4.20 -1.09
C PHE A 18 -13.34 5.28 -1.80
N LYS A 19 -14.65 5.20 -1.67
CA LYS A 19 -15.58 6.15 -2.30
C LYS A 19 -15.48 7.56 -1.72
N ASP A 20 -15.01 7.68 -0.48
CA ASP A 20 -14.90 8.95 0.23
C ASP A 20 -13.56 9.66 -0.04
N ILE A 21 -12.67 9.04 -0.79
CA ILE A 21 -11.35 9.58 -1.11
C ILE A 21 -11.46 10.41 -2.38
N VAL A 22 -10.92 11.65 -2.32
CA VAL A 22 -10.82 12.50 -3.51
C VAL A 22 -9.57 12.10 -4.27
N LEU A 23 -9.75 11.59 -5.48
CA LEU A 23 -8.66 11.11 -6.33
C LEU A 23 -8.63 11.87 -7.64
N ASP A 24 -7.42 11.94 -8.24
CA ASP A 24 -7.27 12.29 -9.64
C ASP A 24 -8.13 11.32 -10.49
N PRO A 25 -8.87 11.82 -11.51
CA PRO A 25 -9.73 10.98 -12.34
C PRO A 25 -9.03 9.76 -12.93
N THR A 26 -7.78 9.89 -13.36
CA THR A 26 -7.01 8.77 -13.93
C THR A 26 -6.75 7.69 -12.87
N ASN A 27 -6.31 8.09 -11.68
CA ASN A 27 -6.05 7.15 -10.59
C ASN A 27 -7.35 6.49 -10.12
N LYS A 28 -8.43 7.25 -10.05
CA LYS A 28 -9.74 6.72 -9.68
C LYS A 28 -10.19 5.64 -10.64
N GLU A 29 -10.04 5.89 -11.94
CA GLU A 29 -10.40 4.90 -12.98
C GLU A 29 -9.57 3.63 -12.87
N ILE A 30 -8.26 3.76 -12.65
CA ILE A 30 -7.37 2.62 -12.48
C ILE A 30 -7.79 1.78 -11.26
N MET A 31 -8.06 2.43 -10.14
CA MET A 31 -8.43 1.74 -8.91
C MET A 31 -9.80 1.08 -9.00
N GLU A 32 -10.76 1.73 -9.65
CA GLU A 32 -12.07 1.15 -9.93
C GLU A 32 -11.95 -0.09 -10.83
N THR A 33 -11.04 -0.02 -11.81
CA THR A 33 -10.76 -1.16 -12.70
C THR A 33 -10.17 -2.34 -11.94
N ILE A 34 -9.25 -2.09 -11.00
CA ILE A 34 -8.67 -3.13 -10.14
C ILE A 34 -9.77 -3.86 -9.37
N LEU A 35 -10.67 -3.11 -8.75
CA LEU A 35 -11.79 -3.69 -8.00
C LEU A 35 -12.75 -4.45 -8.90
N LYS A 36 -13.03 -3.92 -10.09
CA LYS A 36 -13.97 -4.51 -11.03
C LYS A 36 -13.45 -5.82 -11.64
N LYS A 37 -12.16 -5.86 -12.00
CA LYS A 37 -11.57 -7.02 -12.68
C LYS A 37 -11.07 -8.10 -11.73
N ASN A 38 -11.15 -7.89 -10.42
CA ASN A 38 -10.69 -8.84 -9.42
C ASN A 38 -9.20 -9.21 -9.53
N TYR A 39 -8.40 -8.32 -10.11
CA TYR A 39 -6.96 -8.50 -10.24
C TYR A 39 -6.25 -7.31 -9.60
N PHE A 40 -5.40 -7.58 -8.62
CA PHE A 40 -4.64 -6.56 -7.90
C PHE A 40 -3.16 -6.66 -8.31
N PRO A 41 -2.64 -5.70 -9.06
CA PRO A 41 -1.24 -5.70 -9.43
C PRO A 41 -0.37 -5.21 -8.27
N ASN A 42 0.95 -5.41 -8.37
CA ASN A 42 1.89 -4.72 -7.49
C ASN A 42 1.87 -3.22 -7.84
N LEU A 43 1.69 -2.38 -6.83
CA LEU A 43 1.50 -0.94 -7.02
C LEU A 43 2.62 -0.13 -6.36
N LEU A 44 3.05 0.94 -7.03
CA LEU A 44 3.95 1.94 -6.48
C LEU A 44 3.27 3.31 -6.59
N LEU A 45 2.92 3.88 -5.44
CA LEU A 45 2.29 5.20 -5.34
C LEU A 45 3.35 6.24 -5.00
N TYR A 46 3.43 7.30 -5.79
CA TYR A 46 4.43 8.33 -5.57
C TYR A 46 3.85 9.73 -5.80
N GLY A 47 4.45 10.70 -5.12
CA GLY A 47 4.04 12.10 -5.23
C GLY A 47 4.28 12.86 -3.94
N PRO A 48 3.98 14.17 -3.92
CA PRO A 48 4.24 15.01 -2.74
C PRO A 48 3.60 14.47 -1.47
N PRO A 49 4.17 14.77 -0.29
CA PRO A 49 3.54 14.40 0.98
C PRO A 49 2.17 15.07 1.13
N GLY A 50 1.30 14.44 1.91
CA GLY A 50 -0.03 15.00 2.18
C GLY A 50 -1.05 14.81 1.06
N THR A 51 -0.77 13.96 0.08
CA THR A 51 -1.69 13.68 -1.03
C THR A 51 -2.58 12.45 -0.80
N GLY A 52 -2.48 11.83 0.37
CA GLY A 52 -3.34 10.71 0.76
C GLY A 52 -2.96 9.35 0.18
N LYS A 53 -1.70 9.15 -0.19
CA LYS A 53 -1.22 7.90 -0.78
C LYS A 53 -1.45 6.70 0.13
N THR A 54 -1.01 6.79 1.38
CA THR A 54 -1.15 5.70 2.35
C THR A 54 -2.61 5.37 2.62
N THR A 55 -3.42 6.40 2.87
CA THR A 55 -4.85 6.23 3.11
C THR A 55 -5.55 5.57 1.91
N THR A 56 -5.20 6.01 0.71
CA THR A 56 -5.78 5.49 -0.52
C THR A 56 -5.47 4.01 -0.69
N ILE A 57 -4.21 3.60 -0.52
CA ILE A 57 -3.85 2.20 -0.73
C ILE A 57 -4.45 1.28 0.33
N ILE A 58 -4.50 1.72 1.58
CA ILE A 58 -5.11 0.93 2.65
C ILE A 58 -6.60 0.73 2.37
N ASN A 59 -7.30 1.78 1.93
CA ASN A 59 -8.72 1.66 1.61
C ASN A 59 -8.96 0.82 0.36
N LEU A 60 -8.07 0.90 -0.64
CA LEU A 60 -8.17 0.05 -1.83
C LEU A 60 -7.99 -1.43 -1.47
N VAL A 61 -7.00 -1.76 -0.64
CA VAL A 61 -6.76 -3.12 -0.16
C VAL A 61 -7.97 -3.62 0.63
N ASN A 62 -8.49 -2.80 1.54
CA ASN A 62 -9.67 -3.16 2.34
C ASN A 62 -10.89 -3.42 1.46
N SER A 63 -11.12 -2.58 0.46
CA SER A 63 -12.25 -2.74 -0.47
C SER A 63 -12.10 -4.02 -1.29
N PHE A 64 -10.89 -4.33 -1.74
CA PHE A 64 -10.62 -5.55 -2.47
C PHE A 64 -10.84 -6.79 -1.60
N GLN A 65 -10.36 -6.77 -0.36
CA GLN A 65 -10.55 -7.87 0.58
C GLN A 65 -12.03 -8.06 0.94
N GLU A 66 -12.74 -6.97 1.16
CA GLU A 66 -14.18 -7.02 1.46
C GLU A 66 -14.97 -7.65 0.33
N LYS A 67 -14.64 -7.30 -0.91
CA LYS A 67 -15.29 -7.88 -2.10
C LYS A 67 -15.07 -9.38 -2.20
N HIS A 68 -13.95 -9.88 -1.69
CA HIS A 68 -13.61 -11.31 -1.72
C HIS A 68 -13.93 -12.03 -0.39
N GLY A 69 -14.63 -11.37 0.54
CA GLY A 69 -14.99 -11.96 1.82
C GLY A 69 -13.80 -12.21 2.74
N GLN A 70 -12.71 -11.45 2.58
CA GLN A 70 -11.45 -11.68 3.28
C GLN A 70 -11.09 -10.58 4.28
N LYS A 71 -12.01 -9.67 4.55
CA LYS A 71 -11.78 -8.56 5.49
C LYS A 71 -11.52 -9.11 6.90
N ASN A 72 -10.57 -8.50 7.59
CA ASN A 72 -10.20 -8.83 8.97
C ASN A 72 -9.58 -10.23 9.19
N GLN A 73 -9.01 -10.82 8.16
CA GLN A 73 -8.36 -12.14 8.26
C GLN A 73 -6.84 -12.07 8.44
N GLY A 74 -6.29 -10.89 8.75
CA GLY A 74 -4.85 -10.72 8.93
C GLY A 74 -4.06 -10.86 7.64
N LEU A 75 -4.66 -10.48 6.51
CA LEU A 75 -4.06 -10.61 5.20
C LEU A 75 -3.38 -9.32 4.70
N MET A 76 -3.13 -8.36 5.59
CA MET A 76 -2.40 -7.14 5.25
C MET A 76 -1.43 -6.79 6.37
N ILE A 77 -0.21 -6.42 5.99
CA ILE A 77 0.79 -5.84 6.91
C ILE A 77 1.23 -4.49 6.36
N HIS A 78 1.37 -3.51 7.24
CA HIS A 78 1.85 -2.18 6.90
C HIS A 78 3.16 -1.92 7.63
N LEU A 79 4.25 -1.75 6.88
CA LEU A 79 5.59 -1.54 7.41
C LEU A 79 6.16 -0.22 6.91
N ASN A 80 7.02 0.38 7.71
CA ASN A 80 7.72 1.60 7.32
C ASN A 80 9.15 1.23 6.88
N ALA A 81 9.48 1.49 5.62
CA ALA A 81 10.77 1.16 5.05
C ALA A 81 11.90 2.06 5.55
N SER A 82 11.57 3.17 6.23
CA SER A 82 12.56 4.03 6.87
C SER A 82 12.98 3.54 8.25
N ASP A 83 12.54 2.37 8.68
CA ASP A 83 12.88 1.80 9.98
C ASP A 83 14.41 1.75 10.14
N GLU A 84 14.91 2.39 11.21
CA GLU A 84 16.33 2.50 11.48
C GLU A 84 17.03 1.15 11.70
N ARG A 85 16.27 0.12 12.05
CA ARG A 85 16.81 -1.23 12.26
C ARG A 85 17.22 -1.92 10.95
N GLY A 86 16.83 -1.35 9.80
CA GLY A 86 17.30 -1.76 8.49
C GLY A 86 16.47 -2.80 7.78
N ILE A 87 16.93 -3.15 6.58
CA ILE A 87 16.21 -4.04 5.66
C ILE A 87 16.05 -5.47 6.21
N ASP A 88 16.97 -5.94 7.04
CA ASP A 88 16.89 -7.31 7.56
C ASP A 88 15.69 -7.51 8.46
N ILE A 89 15.35 -6.50 9.27
CA ILE A 89 14.16 -6.55 10.12
C ILE A 89 12.90 -6.56 9.27
N ILE A 90 12.86 -5.70 8.25
CA ILE A 90 11.72 -5.62 7.32
C ILE A 90 11.57 -6.95 6.58
N ARG A 91 12.66 -7.52 6.07
CA ARG A 91 12.66 -8.80 5.38
C ARG A 91 12.15 -9.93 6.27
N ASN A 92 12.58 -9.96 7.52
CA ASN A 92 12.11 -10.98 8.47
C ASN A 92 10.62 -10.84 8.75
N GLN A 93 10.14 -9.60 8.93
CA GLN A 93 8.71 -9.35 9.15
C GLN A 93 7.87 -9.78 7.95
N ILE A 94 8.34 -9.48 6.73
CA ILE A 94 7.65 -9.89 5.50
C ILE A 94 7.62 -11.42 5.39
N ASN A 95 8.75 -12.08 5.62
CA ASN A 95 8.83 -13.55 5.55
C ASN A 95 7.91 -14.22 6.57
N GLN A 96 7.87 -13.72 7.79
CA GLN A 96 6.97 -14.24 8.82
C GLN A 96 5.51 -14.06 8.41
N PHE A 97 5.17 -12.90 7.87
CA PHE A 97 3.81 -12.60 7.43
C PHE A 97 3.39 -13.49 6.25
N VAL A 98 4.26 -13.63 5.24
CA VAL A 98 3.99 -14.44 4.04
C VAL A 98 3.85 -15.92 4.40
N ASN A 99 4.67 -16.41 5.33
CA ASN A 99 4.67 -17.80 5.74
C ASN A 99 3.68 -18.09 6.87
N SER A 100 3.01 -17.09 7.43
CA SER A 100 2.04 -17.30 8.48
C SER A 100 0.85 -18.10 7.95
N GLN A 101 0.45 -19.10 8.73
CA GLN A 101 -0.74 -19.87 8.40
C GLN A 101 -1.96 -19.12 8.91
N THR A 102 -2.79 -18.68 7.98
CA THR A 102 -4.11 -18.15 8.33
C THR A 102 -5.09 -19.32 8.37
N LEU A 103 -6.13 -19.21 9.18
CA LEU A 103 -7.21 -20.20 9.27
C LEU A 103 -7.82 -20.50 7.90
N PHE A 104 -7.74 -19.55 6.98
CA PHE A 104 -8.23 -19.69 5.62
C PHE A 104 -7.04 -19.58 4.67
N LYS A 105 -6.59 -20.70 4.13
CA LYS A 105 -5.41 -20.78 3.24
C LYS A 105 -5.59 -20.08 1.90
N LYS A 106 -6.78 -19.55 1.63
CA LYS A 106 -7.10 -18.91 0.34
C LYS A 106 -7.31 -17.41 0.54
N GLY A 107 -6.43 -16.61 0.00
CA GLY A 107 -6.58 -15.17 0.03
C GLY A 107 -5.30 -14.49 -0.41
N THR A 108 -5.45 -13.29 -0.95
CA THR A 108 -4.30 -12.47 -1.33
C THR A 108 -3.76 -11.75 -0.09
N LYS A 109 -2.47 -11.93 0.17
CA LYS A 109 -1.78 -11.20 1.22
C LYS A 109 -1.21 -9.91 0.64
N PHE A 110 -1.32 -8.83 1.41
CA PHE A 110 -0.84 -7.51 1.00
C PHE A 110 0.25 -7.03 1.93
N VAL A 111 1.38 -6.63 1.34
CA VAL A 111 2.48 -6.00 2.06
C VAL A 111 2.54 -4.55 1.61
N VAL A 112 2.23 -3.63 2.53
CA VAL A 112 2.29 -2.19 2.28
C VAL A 112 3.58 -1.66 2.90
N LEU A 113 4.47 -1.12 2.07
CA LEU A 113 5.73 -0.53 2.50
C LEU A 113 5.71 0.96 2.24
N ASP A 114 5.77 1.73 3.32
CA ASP A 114 5.79 3.19 3.25
C ASP A 114 7.23 3.72 3.30
N GLU A 115 7.44 4.91 2.76
CA GLU A 115 8.71 5.62 2.78
C GLU A 115 9.87 4.83 2.15
N VAL A 116 9.60 4.13 1.03
CA VAL A 116 10.64 3.33 0.37
C VAL A 116 11.76 4.16 -0.23
N ASP A 117 11.55 5.45 -0.47
CA ASP A 117 12.56 6.38 -0.95
C ASP A 117 13.65 6.69 0.09
N TYR A 118 13.45 6.32 1.36
CA TYR A 118 14.48 6.41 2.40
C TYR A 118 15.40 5.19 2.44
N MET A 119 15.11 4.15 1.68
CA MET A 119 15.95 2.96 1.63
C MET A 119 17.23 3.24 0.84
N THR A 120 18.34 2.65 1.31
CA THR A 120 19.61 2.68 0.55
C THR A 120 19.46 1.86 -0.73
N LYS A 121 20.39 2.03 -1.67
CA LYS A 121 20.40 1.23 -2.90
C LYS A 121 20.53 -0.27 -2.60
N ASN A 122 21.35 -0.63 -1.63
CA ASN A 122 21.51 -2.02 -1.21
C ASN A 122 20.22 -2.59 -0.64
N ALA A 123 19.50 -1.80 0.17
CA ALA A 123 18.22 -2.20 0.73
C ALA A 123 17.17 -2.38 -0.36
N GLN A 124 17.16 -1.49 -1.36
CA GLN A 124 16.26 -1.61 -2.50
C GLN A 124 16.55 -2.88 -3.32
N GLN A 125 17.80 -3.22 -3.52
CA GLN A 125 18.18 -4.46 -4.20
C GLN A 125 17.72 -5.69 -3.41
N ALA A 126 17.89 -5.66 -2.09
CA ALA A 126 17.42 -6.75 -1.23
C ALA A 126 15.90 -6.90 -1.31
N LEU A 127 15.17 -5.78 -1.35
CA LEU A 127 13.72 -5.81 -1.54
C LEU A 127 13.34 -6.42 -2.89
N LYS A 128 14.05 -6.06 -3.95
CA LYS A 128 13.81 -6.60 -5.28
C LYS A 128 14.00 -8.13 -5.32
N TYR A 129 15.06 -8.65 -4.69
CA TYR A 129 15.27 -10.08 -4.58
C TYR A 129 14.18 -10.76 -3.78
N LEU A 130 13.74 -10.12 -2.69
CA LEU A 130 12.65 -10.63 -1.87
C LEU A 130 11.36 -10.76 -2.69
N LEU A 131 11.03 -9.72 -3.46
CA LEU A 131 9.84 -9.72 -4.32
C LEU A 131 9.85 -10.87 -5.32
N ARG A 132 11.01 -11.12 -5.94
CA ARG A 132 11.15 -12.18 -6.95
C ARG A 132 11.13 -13.58 -6.34
N GLY A 133 11.52 -13.71 -5.09
CA GLY A 133 11.56 -14.97 -4.39
C GLY A 133 10.25 -15.40 -3.75
N ILE A 134 9.26 -14.52 -3.68
CA ILE A 134 7.99 -14.83 -3.04
C ILE A 134 7.01 -15.33 -4.09
N ASP A 135 6.59 -16.58 -3.90
CA ASP A 135 5.57 -17.20 -4.74
C ASP A 135 4.20 -17.05 -4.12
N GLY A 136 3.18 -17.19 -4.95
CA GLY A 136 1.81 -17.25 -4.50
C GLY A 136 1.08 -15.92 -4.54
N ASN A 137 0.06 -15.82 -3.72
CA ASN A 137 -0.89 -14.72 -3.76
C ASN A 137 -0.48 -13.58 -2.82
N VAL A 138 0.68 -12.99 -3.10
CA VAL A 138 1.18 -11.86 -2.34
C VAL A 138 1.33 -10.66 -3.26
N ARG A 139 0.83 -9.52 -2.83
CA ARG A 139 0.94 -8.26 -3.57
C ARG A 139 1.64 -7.22 -2.72
N PHE A 140 2.52 -6.48 -3.34
CA PHE A 140 3.30 -5.43 -2.70
C PHE A 140 2.78 -4.07 -3.14
N CYS A 141 2.60 -3.18 -2.17
CA CYS A 141 2.20 -1.80 -2.41
C CYS A 141 3.28 -0.91 -1.80
N LEU A 142 4.04 -0.24 -2.66
CA LEU A 142 5.08 0.67 -2.22
C LEU A 142 4.58 2.10 -2.27
N ILE A 143 4.97 2.89 -1.29
CA ILE A 143 4.61 4.31 -1.19
C ILE A 143 5.88 5.13 -1.00
N CYS A 144 6.03 6.18 -1.80
CA CYS A 144 7.16 7.10 -1.67
C CYS A 144 6.76 8.52 -2.07
N ASN A 145 7.56 9.49 -1.65
CA ASN A 145 7.37 10.89 -2.06
C ASN A 145 8.23 11.20 -3.30
N TYR A 146 9.45 10.72 -3.34
CA TYR A 146 10.45 11.05 -4.37
C TYR A 146 10.81 9.81 -5.18
N ILE A 147 10.12 9.60 -6.30
CA ILE A 147 10.36 8.43 -7.15
C ILE A 147 11.78 8.39 -7.72
N THR A 148 12.43 9.55 -7.86
CA THR A 148 13.80 9.64 -8.35
C THR A 148 14.81 8.94 -7.43
N ARG A 149 14.45 8.71 -6.17
CA ARG A 149 15.29 7.98 -5.21
C ARG A 149 15.11 6.47 -5.28
N ILE A 150 14.15 6.01 -6.05
CA ILE A 150 13.90 4.58 -6.24
C ILE A 150 14.66 4.11 -7.47
N ASP A 151 15.41 3.02 -7.33
CA ASP A 151 16.11 2.40 -8.43
C ASP A 151 15.12 2.00 -9.53
N GLU A 152 15.44 2.32 -10.77
CA GLU A 152 14.58 2.06 -11.91
C GLU A 152 14.24 0.57 -12.04
N SER A 153 15.19 -0.31 -11.75
CA SER A 153 14.96 -1.74 -11.80
C SER A 153 13.91 -2.20 -10.80
N LEU A 154 13.82 -1.55 -9.62
CA LEU A 154 12.77 -1.81 -8.65
C LEU A 154 11.44 -1.24 -9.15
N GLN A 155 11.44 -0.02 -9.69
CA GLN A 155 10.23 0.61 -10.21
C GLN A 155 9.55 -0.25 -11.28
N ASN A 156 10.33 -0.92 -12.12
CA ASN A 156 9.82 -1.71 -13.24
C ASN A 156 9.02 -2.94 -12.79
N GLU A 157 9.13 -3.35 -11.53
CA GLU A 157 8.34 -4.44 -10.96
C GLU A 157 6.91 -4.03 -10.58
N PHE A 158 6.57 -2.74 -10.73
CA PHE A 158 5.32 -2.18 -10.23
C PHE A 158 4.56 -1.39 -11.29
N MET A 159 3.23 -1.36 -11.14
CA MET A 159 2.41 -0.36 -11.80
C MET A 159 2.53 0.95 -11.01
N ARG A 160 2.95 2.02 -11.67
CA ARG A 160 3.23 3.30 -11.00
C ARG A 160 2.01 4.21 -11.08
N LEU A 161 1.62 4.75 -9.92
CA LEU A 161 0.51 5.71 -9.83
C LEU A 161 1.02 7.01 -9.22
N ARG A 162 0.91 8.09 -9.99
CA ARG A 162 1.34 9.40 -9.55
C ARG A 162 0.21 10.12 -8.81
N PHE A 163 0.54 10.64 -7.63
CA PHE A 163 -0.36 11.47 -6.83
C PHE A 163 0.12 12.91 -6.90
N ASN A 164 -0.79 13.83 -7.20
CA ASN A 164 -0.54 15.27 -7.21
C ASN A 164 -1.42 15.94 -6.18
N GLN A 165 -1.06 17.17 -5.81
CA GLN A 165 -1.98 18.00 -5.03
C GLN A 165 -3.24 18.25 -5.85
N LEU A 166 -4.39 18.05 -5.22
CA LEU A 166 -5.66 18.30 -5.86
C LEU A 166 -5.90 19.81 -5.99
N PRO A 167 -6.64 20.26 -7.02
CA PRO A 167 -7.08 21.65 -7.10
C PRO A 167 -7.83 22.05 -5.82
N GLU A 168 -7.67 23.31 -5.41
CA GLU A 168 -8.28 23.84 -4.19
C GLU A 168 -9.79 23.57 -4.11
N LYS A 169 -10.47 23.68 -5.24
CA LYS A 169 -11.91 23.42 -5.35
C LYS A 169 -12.30 21.99 -4.99
N ASP A 170 -11.40 21.03 -5.16
CA ASP A 170 -11.64 19.62 -4.85
C ASP A 170 -11.32 19.31 -3.39
N ILE A 171 -10.53 20.16 -2.74
CA ILE A 171 -10.16 20.00 -1.32
C ILE A 171 -11.29 20.52 -0.41
N ILE A 172 -12.02 21.53 -0.85
CA ILE A 172 -13.09 22.19 -0.08
C ILE A 172 -14.37 21.32 -0.06
N ASN A 173 -14.56 20.46 -1.02
CA ASN A 173 -15.70 19.56 -1.11
C ASN A 173 -15.41 18.24 -0.37
#